data_0a4acce3ac38bb3cec83353de841e67e
#
_entry.id   0a4acce3ac38bb3cec83353de841e67e
#
_cell.length_a   1.000
_cell.length_b   1.000
_cell.length_c   1.000
_cell.angle_alpha   90.00
_cell.angle_beta   90.00
_cell.angle_gamma   90.00
#
_symmetry.space_group_name_H-M   'P 1'
#
loop_
_entity.id
_entity.type
_entity.pdbx_description
1 polymer ?
#
loop_
_entity_poly.entity_id
_entity_poly.type
_entity_poly.pdbx_seq_one_letter_code
_entity_poly.pdbx_strand_id
1 'polypeptide(L)'
;VDDVRMKITAPDKMADCWISTLRTIEQDGLLDTILYVDLCNEWPGNLWAPFFSSQYPHIVWGEWYKEESLFWMKRTLERMRVKYPDMPFLFSFDCWDVHKYEEVDTSFLDLFEHHIWMVHQNNNEFYKKVDYKDGQFLPEAYKKVVKVAEKLYKAKPLYWQKLLTDKIKLTGEVAKKVGRPLVTTECWGIVDYKDWPLLNWDWVKELCALGTVTAAQTGMWVGIATSNFCGPQFVGMWRDVKWHQEMTAIIKSAELDESITINNEIAAKLLKRL
;
A
#
# COMPACT_ATOMS: atom_id res chain seq x y z
N VAL A 1 -16.67 23.99 -1.37
CA VAL A 1 -17.31 22.90 -0.60
C VAL A 1 -16.33 22.51 0.48
N ASP A 2 -16.76 22.60 1.76
CA ASP A 2 -15.89 22.25 2.88
C ASP A 2 -15.57 20.75 2.83
N ASP A 3 -14.30 20.42 3.03
CA ASP A 3 -13.87 19.03 3.06
C ASP A 3 -14.45 18.34 4.31
N VAL A 4 -15.36 17.41 4.11
CA VAL A 4 -16.07 16.70 5.20
C VAL A 4 -15.08 15.97 6.14
N ARG A 5 -13.89 15.60 5.67
CA ARG A 5 -12.84 14.98 6.49
C ARG A 5 -12.37 15.89 7.61
N MET A 6 -12.45 17.20 7.44
CA MET A 6 -12.09 18.19 8.49
C MET A 6 -12.96 18.11 9.76
N LYS A 7 -14.06 17.34 9.72
CA LYS A 7 -14.87 17.05 10.91
C LYS A 7 -14.25 15.98 11.81
N ILE A 8 -13.20 15.30 11.35
CA ILE A 8 -12.43 14.35 12.14
C ILE A 8 -11.44 15.14 13.00
N THR A 9 -11.83 15.48 14.20
CA THR A 9 -11.04 16.35 15.10
C THR A 9 -10.23 15.58 16.14
N ALA A 10 -10.39 14.27 16.22
CA ALA A 10 -9.71 13.41 17.18
C ALA A 10 -9.72 11.95 16.67
N PRO A 11 -8.79 11.09 17.15
CA PRO A 11 -8.74 9.67 16.77
C PRO A 11 -10.05 8.92 17.09
N ASP A 12 -10.72 9.26 18.20
CA ASP A 12 -12.03 8.66 18.53
C ASP A 12 -13.10 8.98 17.46
N LYS A 13 -13.05 10.18 16.86
CA LYS A 13 -13.96 10.54 15.76
C LYS A 13 -13.65 9.77 14.48
N MET A 14 -12.39 9.55 14.19
CA MET A 14 -11.97 8.71 13.08
C MET A 14 -12.50 7.28 13.27
N ALA A 15 -12.31 6.71 14.45
CA ALA A 15 -12.83 5.39 14.79
C ALA A 15 -14.38 5.34 14.69
N ASP A 16 -15.09 6.37 15.15
CA ASP A 16 -16.55 6.43 15.04
C ASP A 16 -17.03 6.40 13.58
N CYS A 17 -16.33 7.07 12.67
CA CYS A 17 -16.63 7.03 11.24
C CYS A 17 -16.48 5.60 10.69
N TRP A 18 -15.36 4.94 11.00
CA TRP A 18 -15.11 3.57 10.57
C TRP A 18 -16.07 2.55 11.20
N ILE A 19 -16.39 2.68 12.50
CA ILE A 19 -17.39 1.85 13.18
C ILE A 19 -18.75 1.99 12.50
N SER A 20 -19.14 3.21 12.11
CA SER A 20 -20.38 3.45 11.37
C SER A 20 -20.38 2.76 10.02
N THR A 21 -19.27 2.85 9.28
CA THR A 21 -19.10 2.20 7.97
C THR A 21 -19.18 0.67 8.09
N LEU A 22 -18.40 0.09 9.00
CA LEU A 22 -18.39 -1.36 9.21
C LEU A 22 -19.74 -1.88 9.70
N ARG A 23 -20.46 -1.11 10.52
CA ARG A 23 -21.82 -1.48 10.94
C ARG A 23 -22.78 -1.58 9.77
N THR A 24 -22.70 -0.68 8.79
CA THR A 24 -23.52 -0.78 7.59
C THR A 24 -23.21 -2.05 6.81
N ILE A 25 -21.93 -2.38 6.63
CA ILE A 25 -21.50 -3.61 5.97
C ILE A 25 -21.95 -4.85 6.75
N GLU A 26 -21.87 -4.81 8.08
CA GLU A 26 -22.33 -5.88 8.98
C GLU A 26 -23.87 -6.09 8.84
N GLN A 27 -24.65 -5.01 8.75
CA GLN A 27 -26.10 -5.08 8.55
C GLN A 27 -26.47 -5.70 7.20
N ASP A 28 -25.63 -5.53 6.18
CA ASP A 28 -25.79 -6.15 4.87
C ASP A 28 -25.29 -7.61 4.83
N GLY A 29 -24.76 -8.14 5.96
CA GLY A 29 -24.26 -9.51 6.06
C GLY A 29 -22.93 -9.74 5.32
N LEU A 30 -22.17 -8.67 5.04
CA LEU A 30 -20.94 -8.72 4.23
C LEU A 30 -19.65 -8.59 5.04
N LEU A 31 -19.73 -8.49 6.38
CA LEU A 31 -18.55 -8.27 7.21
C LEU A 31 -17.50 -9.39 7.08
N ASP A 32 -17.95 -10.62 6.90
CA ASP A 32 -17.05 -11.78 6.75
C ASP A 32 -16.30 -11.82 5.41
N THR A 33 -16.69 -10.99 4.45
CA THR A 33 -15.98 -10.85 3.18
C THR A 33 -14.77 -9.90 3.26
N ILE A 34 -14.60 -9.19 4.38
CA ILE A 34 -13.51 -8.24 4.59
C ILE A 34 -12.33 -9.00 5.20
N LEU A 35 -11.18 -8.99 4.54
CA LEU A 35 -9.95 -9.59 5.06
C LEU A 35 -9.31 -8.70 6.13
N TYR A 36 -9.19 -7.42 5.87
CA TYR A 36 -8.64 -6.39 6.77
C TYR A 36 -9.15 -5.01 6.37
N VAL A 37 -8.93 -4.02 7.21
CA VAL A 37 -9.32 -2.63 6.95
C VAL A 37 -8.10 -1.73 7.04
N ASP A 38 -7.78 -1.02 5.95
CA ASP A 38 -6.87 0.12 5.97
C ASP A 38 -7.64 1.37 6.40
N LEU A 39 -7.28 1.91 7.56
CA LEU A 39 -8.00 3.02 8.18
C LEU A 39 -7.66 4.36 7.53
N CYS A 40 -6.49 4.50 6.91
CA CYS A 40 -6.12 5.70 6.18
C CYS A 40 -4.98 5.42 5.21
N ASN A 41 -5.24 5.72 3.94
CA ASN A 41 -4.25 5.63 2.87
C ASN A 41 -3.06 6.56 3.14
N GLU A 42 -1.84 6.02 3.00
CA GLU A 42 -0.56 6.75 3.12
C GLU A 42 -0.50 7.71 4.31
N TRP A 43 -0.84 7.20 5.49
CA TRP A 43 -0.82 7.96 6.73
C TRP A 43 0.60 8.48 7.06
N PRO A 44 0.78 9.73 7.52
CA PRO A 44 -0.22 10.79 7.76
C PRO A 44 -0.32 11.80 6.60
N GLY A 45 -0.27 11.33 5.35
CA GLY A 45 -0.27 12.17 4.16
C GLY A 45 -1.39 13.21 4.14
N ASN A 46 -1.04 14.47 3.90
CA ASN A 46 -1.97 15.59 3.92
C ASN A 46 -3.10 15.47 2.87
N LEU A 47 -2.85 14.75 1.77
CA LEU A 47 -3.86 14.47 0.76
C LEU A 47 -4.99 13.57 1.32
N TRP A 48 -4.64 12.65 2.19
CA TRP A 48 -5.56 11.64 2.73
C TRP A 48 -6.07 12.00 4.12
N ALA A 49 -5.21 12.59 4.96
CA ALA A 49 -5.48 13.01 6.33
C ALA A 49 -5.34 14.52 6.55
N PRO A 50 -6.05 15.40 5.79
CA PRO A 50 -5.94 16.85 5.94
C PRO A 50 -6.34 17.32 7.33
N PHE A 51 -7.23 16.60 8.01
CA PHE A 51 -7.63 16.86 9.39
C PHE A 51 -6.48 16.67 10.37
N PHE A 52 -5.58 15.73 10.15
CA PHE A 52 -4.39 15.51 10.96
C PHE A 52 -3.32 16.59 10.65
N SER A 53 -3.02 16.80 9.38
CA SER A 53 -2.01 17.76 8.95
C SER A 53 -2.36 19.21 9.38
N SER A 54 -3.66 19.54 9.46
CA SER A 54 -4.07 20.85 9.96
C SER A 54 -3.81 21.04 11.47
N GLN A 55 -3.84 19.97 12.25
CA GLN A 55 -3.55 19.99 13.68
C GLN A 55 -2.05 19.90 13.98
N TYR A 56 -1.32 19.17 13.13
CA TYR A 56 0.13 18.90 13.27
C TYR A 56 0.89 19.31 12.01
N PRO A 57 0.93 20.60 11.66
CA PRO A 57 1.52 21.10 10.41
C PRO A 57 3.03 20.89 10.30
N HIS A 58 3.69 20.53 11.40
CA HIS A 58 5.11 20.23 11.44
C HIS A 58 5.41 18.76 11.06
N ILE A 59 4.40 17.90 11.00
CA ILE A 59 4.54 16.50 10.56
C ILE A 59 4.26 16.43 9.06
N VAL A 60 5.23 15.95 8.31
CA VAL A 60 5.12 15.85 6.86
C VAL A 60 4.75 14.44 6.41
N TRP A 61 4.42 14.30 5.12
CA TRP A 61 4.11 13.02 4.50
C TRP A 61 5.26 12.02 4.71
N GLY A 62 4.92 10.81 5.14
CA GLY A 62 5.89 9.73 5.44
C GLY A 62 6.34 9.68 6.90
N GLU A 63 6.10 10.71 7.70
CA GLU A 63 6.51 10.73 9.12
C GLU A 63 5.50 10.03 10.05
N TRP A 64 5.03 8.83 9.64
CA TRP A 64 4.09 8.01 10.40
C TRP A 64 4.63 7.60 11.78
N TYR A 65 5.94 7.61 11.98
CA TYR A 65 6.65 7.20 13.19
C TYR A 65 6.77 8.31 14.25
N LYS A 66 6.27 9.49 13.99
CA LYS A 66 6.24 10.59 14.99
C LYS A 66 5.24 10.28 16.11
N GLU A 67 5.51 10.81 17.29
CA GLU A 67 4.73 10.55 18.49
C GLU A 67 3.23 10.80 18.30
N GLU A 68 2.88 11.94 17.72
CA GLU A 68 1.49 12.32 17.44
C GLU A 68 0.81 11.38 16.42
N SER A 69 1.56 10.97 15.40
CA SER A 69 1.09 9.98 14.41
C SER A 69 0.82 8.63 15.06
N LEU A 70 1.77 8.14 15.87
CA LEU A 70 1.66 6.87 16.59
C LEU A 70 0.50 6.91 17.60
N PHE A 71 0.38 8.01 18.37
CA PHE A 71 -0.74 8.21 19.30
C PHE A 71 -2.09 8.15 18.58
N TRP A 72 -2.21 8.85 17.45
CA TRP A 72 -3.44 8.88 16.68
C TRP A 72 -3.83 7.50 16.17
N MET A 73 -2.89 6.79 15.56
CA MET A 73 -3.12 5.42 15.07
C MET A 73 -3.51 4.48 16.21
N LYS A 74 -2.72 4.45 17.27
CA LYS A 74 -2.94 3.57 18.42
C LYS A 74 -4.33 3.81 19.06
N ARG A 75 -4.68 5.06 19.30
CA ARG A 75 -5.97 5.42 19.90
C ARG A 75 -7.15 5.04 19.00
N THR A 76 -7.03 5.27 17.68
CA THR A 76 -8.06 4.85 16.72
C THR A 76 -8.24 3.34 16.77
N LEU A 77 -7.15 2.57 16.73
CA LEU A 77 -7.19 1.11 16.73
C LEU A 77 -7.75 0.53 18.04
N GLU A 78 -7.37 1.08 19.19
CA GLU A 78 -7.92 0.68 20.48
C GLU A 78 -9.45 0.76 20.48
N ARG A 79 -10.00 1.86 19.99
CA ARG A 79 -11.47 2.05 19.91
C ARG A 79 -12.12 1.14 18.88
N MET A 80 -11.48 0.90 17.73
CA MET A 80 -11.96 -0.04 16.71
C MET A 80 -12.07 -1.47 17.28
N ARG A 81 -11.05 -1.92 18.01
CA ARG A 81 -10.98 -3.28 18.58
C ARG A 81 -12.02 -3.55 19.66
N VAL A 82 -12.49 -2.52 20.37
CA VAL A 82 -13.60 -2.67 21.31
C VAL A 82 -14.86 -3.18 20.59
N LYS A 83 -15.10 -2.73 19.35
CA LYS A 83 -16.29 -3.13 18.59
C LYS A 83 -16.04 -4.35 17.68
N TYR A 84 -14.86 -4.42 17.09
CA TYR A 84 -14.50 -5.45 16.10
C TYR A 84 -13.17 -6.11 16.51
N PRO A 85 -13.12 -6.92 17.57
CA PRO A 85 -11.88 -7.47 18.13
C PRO A 85 -11.17 -8.46 17.19
N ASP A 86 -11.91 -9.09 16.27
CA ASP A 86 -11.39 -10.10 15.35
C ASP A 86 -11.09 -9.54 13.96
N MET A 87 -11.37 -8.26 13.71
CA MET A 87 -11.05 -7.62 12.43
C MET A 87 -9.61 -7.12 12.46
N PRO A 88 -8.77 -7.55 11.49
CA PRO A 88 -7.44 -6.97 11.34
C PRO A 88 -7.50 -5.54 10.81
N PHE A 89 -6.72 -4.66 11.43
CA PHE A 89 -6.64 -3.25 11.06
C PHE A 89 -5.21 -2.84 10.77
N LEU A 90 -5.05 -1.92 9.84
CA LEU A 90 -3.80 -1.26 9.53
C LEU A 90 -3.99 0.21 9.17
N PHE A 91 -2.91 0.91 9.03
CA PHE A 91 -2.73 2.14 8.28
C PHE A 91 -1.70 1.87 7.21
N SER A 92 -1.96 2.22 5.96
CA SER A 92 -0.94 2.11 4.91
C SER A 92 0.02 3.30 4.96
N PHE A 93 1.23 3.06 4.48
CA PHE A 93 2.30 4.06 4.45
C PHE A 93 2.90 4.13 3.04
N ASP A 94 3.50 5.25 2.73
CA ASP A 94 4.33 5.35 1.55
C ASP A 94 5.60 4.47 1.64
N CYS A 95 6.44 4.49 0.60
CA CYS A 95 7.60 3.59 0.53
C CYS A 95 8.80 4.03 1.37
N TRP A 96 8.70 5.13 2.13
CA TRP A 96 9.82 5.67 2.91
C TRP A 96 9.94 4.99 4.27
N ASP A 97 11.04 5.22 4.94
CA ASP A 97 11.26 4.96 6.38
C ASP A 97 10.85 3.58 6.94
N VAL A 98 10.96 2.52 6.14
CA VAL A 98 10.64 1.14 6.55
C VAL A 98 11.40 0.73 7.82
N HIS A 99 12.65 1.20 8.00
CA HIS A 99 13.46 0.92 9.19
C HIS A 99 12.84 1.42 10.49
N LYS A 100 11.94 2.41 10.42
CA LYS A 100 11.27 2.94 11.60
C LYS A 100 10.44 1.90 12.37
N TYR A 101 10.03 0.82 11.70
CA TYR A 101 9.39 -0.30 12.40
C TYR A 101 10.27 -0.97 13.47
N GLU A 102 11.60 -0.88 13.31
CA GLU A 102 12.56 -1.41 14.29
C GLU A 102 12.83 -0.41 15.44
N GLU A 103 12.48 0.86 15.27
CA GLU A 103 12.83 1.95 16.19
C GLU A 103 11.68 2.37 17.10
N VAL A 104 10.42 2.17 16.68
CA VAL A 104 9.24 2.61 17.42
C VAL A 104 8.31 1.45 17.76
N ASP A 105 7.49 1.60 18.80
CA ASP A 105 6.47 0.60 19.13
C ASP A 105 5.37 0.57 18.10
N THR A 106 5.33 -0.51 17.30
CA THR A 106 4.30 -0.81 16.32
C THR A 106 3.47 -2.04 16.69
N SER A 107 3.56 -2.51 17.92
CA SER A 107 2.86 -3.71 18.40
C SER A 107 1.33 -3.63 18.27
N PHE A 108 0.79 -2.42 18.17
CA PHE A 108 -0.63 -2.17 17.99
C PHE A 108 -1.12 -2.32 16.55
N LEU A 109 -0.23 -2.40 15.54
CA LEU A 109 -0.58 -2.67 14.15
C LEU A 109 -0.71 -4.17 13.92
N ASP A 110 -1.79 -4.61 13.29
CA ASP A 110 -2.00 -6.03 12.96
C ASP A 110 -1.20 -6.46 11.75
N LEU A 111 -1.12 -5.60 10.75
CA LEU A 111 -0.48 -5.79 9.47
C LEU A 111 0.34 -4.56 9.12
N PHE A 112 1.36 -4.74 8.31
CA PHE A 112 2.10 -3.63 7.71
C PHE A 112 1.77 -3.52 6.23
N GLU A 113 1.61 -2.28 5.76
CA GLU A 113 1.46 -1.99 4.35
C GLU A 113 2.30 -0.79 3.94
N HIS A 114 3.13 -1.01 2.91
CA HIS A 114 3.86 0.04 2.23
C HIS A 114 3.53 0.04 0.74
N HIS A 115 3.30 1.22 0.20
CA HIS A 115 3.09 1.45 -1.22
C HIS A 115 4.44 1.50 -1.93
N ILE A 116 4.93 0.35 -2.38
CA ILE A 116 6.25 0.22 -2.98
C ILE A 116 6.17 0.43 -4.49
N TRP A 117 6.62 1.61 -4.93
CA TRP A 117 6.67 1.99 -6.33
C TRP A 117 8.11 2.09 -6.84
N MET A 118 8.42 1.48 -7.99
CA MET A 118 9.74 1.61 -8.62
C MET A 118 10.07 3.09 -8.87
N VAL A 119 9.11 3.86 -9.32
CA VAL A 119 9.29 5.27 -9.70
C VAL A 119 9.63 6.19 -8.53
N HIS A 120 9.31 5.79 -7.30
CA HIS A 120 9.63 6.55 -6.09
C HIS A 120 11.01 6.21 -5.52
N GLN A 121 11.65 5.14 -6.01
CA GLN A 121 12.95 4.75 -5.49
C GLN A 121 14.04 5.75 -5.89
N ASN A 122 15.13 5.75 -5.11
CA ASN A 122 16.26 6.65 -5.28
C ASN A 122 15.83 8.13 -5.42
N ASN A 123 15.01 8.60 -4.46
CA ASN A 123 14.52 9.97 -4.43
C ASN A 123 13.76 10.38 -5.70
N ASN A 124 12.84 9.55 -6.14
CA ASN A 124 12.02 9.75 -7.35
C ASN A 124 12.86 9.90 -8.64
N GLU A 125 14.00 9.23 -8.74
CA GLU A 125 14.93 9.39 -9.87
C GLU A 125 14.24 9.16 -11.21
N PHE A 126 13.41 8.14 -11.32
CA PHE A 126 12.71 7.81 -12.57
C PHE A 126 11.80 8.95 -13.01
N TYR A 127 10.93 9.43 -12.12
CA TYR A 127 10.01 10.51 -12.43
C TYR A 127 10.73 11.86 -12.68
N LYS A 128 11.83 12.13 -11.98
CA LYS A 128 12.67 13.29 -12.27
C LYS A 128 13.25 13.25 -13.69
N LYS A 129 13.68 12.07 -14.15
CA LYS A 129 14.21 11.88 -15.53
C LYS A 129 13.13 11.93 -16.60
N VAL A 130 11.90 11.54 -16.26
CA VAL A 130 10.73 11.66 -17.15
C VAL A 130 10.19 13.09 -17.17
N ASP A 131 10.56 13.91 -16.18
CA ASP A 131 9.96 15.23 -15.88
C ASP A 131 8.46 15.13 -15.57
N TYR A 132 8.10 14.07 -14.79
CA TYR A 132 6.76 13.82 -14.33
C TYR A 132 6.56 14.48 -12.96
N LYS A 133 6.05 15.71 -12.96
CA LYS A 133 5.80 16.48 -11.73
C LYS A 133 4.30 16.53 -11.48
N ASP A 134 3.87 16.12 -10.27
CA ASP A 134 2.46 16.18 -9.81
C ASP A 134 1.45 15.72 -10.88
N GLY A 135 1.89 14.75 -11.69
CA GLY A 135 1.39 14.59 -13.03
C GLY A 135 0.17 13.70 -13.18
N GLN A 136 -0.21 12.94 -12.14
CA GLN A 136 -1.37 12.05 -12.23
C GLN A 136 -2.69 12.81 -12.47
N PHE A 137 -2.71 14.11 -12.28
CA PHE A 137 -3.88 14.97 -12.52
C PHE A 137 -3.76 15.82 -13.78
N LEU A 138 -2.60 15.79 -14.48
CA LEU A 138 -2.31 16.64 -15.61
C LEU A 138 -2.10 15.84 -16.90
N PRO A 139 -2.92 16.05 -17.96
CA PRO A 139 -2.75 15.35 -19.24
C PRO A 139 -1.35 15.46 -19.85
N GLU A 140 -0.69 16.60 -19.66
CA GLU A 140 0.66 16.85 -20.21
C GLU A 140 1.73 15.94 -19.57
N ALA A 141 1.55 15.56 -18.32
CA ALA A 141 2.44 14.63 -17.65
C ALA A 141 2.35 13.22 -18.25
N TYR A 142 1.15 12.76 -18.56
CA TYR A 142 0.95 11.47 -19.25
C TYR A 142 1.61 11.45 -20.64
N LYS A 143 1.57 12.54 -21.39
CA LYS A 143 2.29 12.67 -22.65
C LYS A 143 3.80 12.50 -22.49
N LYS A 144 4.37 13.01 -21.38
CA LYS A 144 5.78 12.81 -21.05
C LYS A 144 6.08 11.35 -20.72
N VAL A 145 5.25 10.71 -19.91
CA VAL A 145 5.37 9.27 -19.60
C VAL A 145 5.38 8.44 -20.87
N VAL A 146 4.40 8.64 -21.76
CA VAL A 146 4.33 7.94 -23.05
C VAL A 146 5.59 8.15 -23.90
N LYS A 147 6.09 9.38 -23.93
CA LYS A 147 7.24 9.75 -24.79
C LYS A 147 8.58 9.23 -24.28
N VAL A 148 8.78 9.17 -22.95
CA VAL A 148 10.10 9.03 -22.33
C VAL A 148 10.22 7.77 -21.49
N ALA A 149 9.20 7.37 -20.73
CA ALA A 149 9.33 6.40 -19.65
C ALA A 149 9.79 5.01 -20.13
N GLU A 150 9.17 4.48 -21.18
CA GLU A 150 9.56 3.16 -21.71
C GLU A 150 11.01 3.15 -22.20
N LYS A 151 11.45 4.20 -22.90
CA LYS A 151 12.83 4.31 -23.39
C LYS A 151 13.82 4.41 -22.23
N LEU A 152 13.47 5.16 -21.19
CA LEU A 152 14.28 5.30 -20.00
C LEU A 152 14.42 3.96 -19.26
N TYR A 153 13.31 3.23 -19.11
CA TYR A 153 13.32 1.91 -18.52
C TYR A 153 14.19 0.93 -19.33
N LYS A 154 13.93 0.82 -20.64
CA LYS A 154 14.65 -0.10 -21.53
C LYS A 154 16.13 0.21 -21.68
N ALA A 155 16.56 1.45 -21.44
CA ALA A 155 17.97 1.81 -21.47
C ALA A 155 18.78 1.18 -20.31
N LYS A 156 18.15 0.92 -19.15
CA LYS A 156 18.81 0.34 -17.96
C LYS A 156 17.80 -0.53 -17.16
N PRO A 157 17.23 -1.58 -17.75
CA PRO A 157 16.14 -2.32 -17.10
C PRO A 157 16.60 -2.94 -15.77
N LEU A 158 17.77 -3.58 -15.73
CA LEU A 158 18.31 -4.20 -14.52
C LEU A 158 18.53 -3.21 -13.36
N TYR A 159 18.84 -1.95 -13.68
CA TYR A 159 18.99 -0.92 -12.66
C TYR A 159 17.64 -0.59 -12.00
N TRP A 160 16.59 -0.37 -12.79
CA TRP A 160 15.26 -0.06 -12.28
C TRP A 160 14.62 -1.24 -11.56
N GLN A 161 14.80 -2.44 -12.12
CA GLN A 161 14.37 -3.69 -11.51
C GLN A 161 15.02 -3.91 -10.14
N LYS A 162 16.31 -3.65 -10.04
CA LYS A 162 17.05 -3.78 -8.79
C LYS A 162 16.54 -2.81 -7.73
N LEU A 163 16.28 -1.56 -8.07
CA LEU A 163 15.71 -0.57 -7.13
C LEU A 163 14.39 -1.06 -6.54
N LEU A 164 13.51 -1.65 -7.36
CA LEU A 164 12.25 -2.20 -6.91
C LEU A 164 12.46 -3.43 -6.00
N THR A 165 13.21 -4.39 -6.47
CA THR A 165 13.41 -5.67 -5.75
C THR A 165 14.16 -5.50 -4.44
N ASP A 166 15.16 -4.60 -4.39
CA ASP A 166 15.89 -4.30 -3.15
C ASP A 166 14.94 -3.70 -2.10
N LYS A 167 14.03 -2.80 -2.51
CA LYS A 167 13.06 -2.22 -1.58
C LYS A 167 12.07 -3.25 -1.05
N ILE A 168 11.57 -4.12 -1.91
CA ILE A 168 10.67 -5.21 -1.51
C ILE A 168 11.35 -6.13 -0.49
N LYS A 169 12.56 -6.58 -0.80
CA LYS A 169 13.35 -7.46 0.09
C LYS A 169 13.62 -6.80 1.43
N LEU A 170 14.08 -5.55 1.43
CA LEU A 170 14.30 -4.77 2.65
C LEU A 170 13.03 -4.69 3.51
N THR A 171 11.88 -4.40 2.89
CA THR A 171 10.59 -4.35 3.61
C THR A 171 10.25 -5.72 4.21
N GLY A 172 10.45 -6.80 3.46
CA GLY A 172 10.26 -8.16 3.98
C GLY A 172 11.19 -8.51 5.14
N GLU A 173 12.48 -8.15 5.05
CA GLU A 173 13.46 -8.37 6.11
C GLU A 173 13.10 -7.63 7.40
N VAL A 174 12.68 -6.37 7.29
CA VAL A 174 12.25 -5.58 8.46
C VAL A 174 10.97 -6.18 9.06
N ALA A 175 9.99 -6.50 8.23
CA ALA A 175 8.74 -7.13 8.69
C ALA A 175 8.99 -8.46 9.42
N LYS A 176 9.94 -9.27 8.91
CA LYS A 176 10.36 -10.52 9.56
C LYS A 176 10.99 -10.27 10.92
N LYS A 177 11.88 -9.28 11.06
CA LYS A 177 12.52 -8.92 12.34
C LYS A 177 11.50 -8.50 13.40
N VAL A 178 10.49 -7.73 13.01
CA VAL A 178 9.45 -7.25 13.93
C VAL A 178 8.27 -8.23 14.08
N GLY A 179 8.28 -9.34 13.33
CA GLY A 179 7.29 -10.42 13.42
C GLY A 179 5.89 -9.99 12.98
N ARG A 180 5.76 -9.18 11.91
CA ARG A 180 4.47 -8.74 11.38
C ARG A 180 4.31 -9.11 9.91
N PRO A 181 3.14 -9.64 9.50
CA PRO A 181 2.84 -9.91 8.12
C PRO A 181 2.62 -8.62 7.33
N LEU A 182 2.92 -8.69 6.05
CA LEU A 182 2.76 -7.63 5.09
C LEU A 182 1.54 -7.86 4.19
N VAL A 183 0.93 -6.76 3.79
CA VAL A 183 0.00 -6.70 2.66
C VAL A 183 0.40 -5.55 1.75
N THR A 184 -0.09 -5.55 0.53
CA THR A 184 0.01 -4.36 -0.34
C THR A 184 -1.18 -4.27 -1.27
N THR A 185 -1.75 -3.07 -1.38
CA THR A 185 -2.85 -2.72 -2.27
C THR A 185 -2.41 -1.79 -3.40
N GLU A 186 -1.30 -1.04 -3.19
CA GLU A 186 -0.74 -0.11 -4.16
C GLU A 186 0.73 -0.41 -4.44
N CYS A 187 1.08 -0.77 -5.67
CA CYS A 187 2.39 -1.23 -6.12
C CYS A 187 2.43 -1.41 -7.66
N TRP A 188 3.48 -1.67 -8.27
CA TRP A 188 4.90 -1.85 -8.13
C TRP A 188 5.65 -0.96 -9.13
N GLY A 189 5.01 -0.72 -10.32
CA GLY A 189 5.62 -0.05 -11.45
C GLY A 189 5.58 1.47 -11.35
N ILE A 190 4.65 2.07 -12.07
CA ILE A 190 4.38 3.51 -12.07
C ILE A 190 3.09 3.81 -11.31
N VAL A 191 3.03 4.97 -10.66
CA VAL A 191 1.80 5.52 -10.10
C VAL A 191 1.10 6.27 -11.22
N ASP A 192 0.07 5.65 -11.80
CA ASP A 192 -0.74 6.23 -12.87
C ASP A 192 -2.22 5.89 -12.62
N TYR A 193 -3.03 6.90 -12.42
CA TYR A 193 -4.43 6.76 -12.05
C TYR A 193 -5.38 6.71 -13.25
N LYS A 194 -4.84 6.75 -14.49
CA LYS A 194 -5.66 6.74 -15.70
C LYS A 194 -5.16 5.73 -16.71
N ASP A 195 -6.09 5.00 -17.29
CA ASP A 195 -5.81 4.18 -18.46
C ASP A 195 -5.52 5.08 -19.67
N TRP A 196 -4.24 5.36 -19.87
CA TRP A 196 -3.80 6.17 -20.98
C TRP A 196 -3.63 5.31 -22.23
N PRO A 197 -4.46 5.48 -23.26
CA PRO A 197 -4.51 4.56 -24.40
C PRO A 197 -3.22 4.54 -25.25
N LEU A 198 -2.37 5.56 -25.12
CA LEU A 198 -1.10 5.66 -25.82
C LEU A 198 0.08 5.07 -25.02
N LEU A 199 -0.13 4.68 -23.76
CA LEU A 199 0.91 4.05 -22.95
C LEU A 199 1.08 2.60 -23.37
N ASN A 200 2.32 2.19 -23.66
CA ASN A 200 2.65 0.78 -23.74
C ASN A 200 2.74 0.20 -22.32
N TRP A 201 1.85 -0.72 -21.99
CA TRP A 201 1.74 -1.34 -20.68
C TRP A 201 2.69 -2.51 -20.46
N ASP A 202 3.36 -3.04 -21.49
CA ASP A 202 4.17 -4.26 -21.39
C ASP A 202 5.32 -4.11 -20.39
N TRP A 203 6.05 -3.00 -20.44
CA TRP A 203 7.13 -2.73 -19.49
C TRP A 203 6.62 -2.46 -18.06
N VAL A 204 5.40 -1.94 -17.92
CA VAL A 204 4.75 -1.76 -16.61
C VAL A 204 4.34 -3.11 -16.05
N LYS A 205 3.75 -3.99 -16.87
CA LYS A 205 3.42 -5.37 -16.49
C LYS A 205 4.67 -6.18 -16.11
N GLU A 206 5.78 -5.99 -16.80
CA GLU A 206 7.07 -6.60 -16.46
C GLU A 206 7.51 -6.23 -15.03
N LEU A 207 7.45 -4.94 -14.68
CA LEU A 207 7.77 -4.47 -13.31
C LEU A 207 6.76 -4.99 -12.28
N CYS A 208 5.47 -5.00 -12.61
CA CYS A 208 4.44 -5.51 -11.73
C CYS A 208 4.60 -7.03 -11.48
N ALA A 209 4.92 -7.80 -12.51
CA ALA A 209 5.23 -9.23 -12.39
C ALA A 209 6.46 -9.45 -11.50
N LEU A 210 7.53 -8.71 -11.74
CA LEU A 210 8.75 -8.79 -10.94
C LEU A 210 8.49 -8.46 -9.47
N GLY A 211 7.75 -7.39 -9.19
CA GLY A 211 7.38 -7.00 -7.83
C GLY A 211 6.54 -8.07 -7.14
N THR A 212 5.51 -8.57 -7.81
CA THR A 212 4.64 -9.65 -7.31
C THR A 212 5.44 -10.90 -6.96
N VAL A 213 6.27 -11.39 -7.88
CA VAL A 213 7.12 -12.57 -7.66
C VAL A 213 8.09 -12.35 -6.50
N THR A 214 8.75 -11.19 -6.47
CA THR A 214 9.71 -10.86 -5.40
C THR A 214 9.03 -10.82 -4.03
N ALA A 215 7.87 -10.18 -3.92
CA ALA A 215 7.10 -10.12 -2.68
C ALA A 215 6.66 -11.52 -2.22
N ALA A 216 6.10 -12.33 -3.14
CA ALA A 216 5.70 -13.71 -2.86
C ALA A 216 6.88 -14.57 -2.36
N GLN A 217 8.05 -14.43 -2.96
CA GLN A 217 9.26 -15.17 -2.59
C GLN A 217 9.82 -14.82 -1.20
N THR A 218 9.47 -13.67 -0.63
CA THR A 218 9.92 -13.33 0.73
C THR A 218 9.18 -14.13 1.80
N GLY A 219 7.98 -14.65 1.50
CA GLY A 219 7.10 -15.32 2.44
C GLY A 219 6.44 -14.40 3.46
N MET A 220 6.66 -13.06 3.39
CA MET A 220 6.17 -12.11 4.39
C MET A 220 4.82 -11.47 4.01
N TRP A 221 4.45 -11.47 2.74
CA TRP A 221 3.19 -10.92 2.25
C TRP A 221 2.05 -11.93 2.30
N VAL A 222 1.04 -11.67 3.13
CA VAL A 222 -0.21 -12.46 3.22
C VAL A 222 -1.29 -11.95 2.25
N GLY A 223 -1.09 -10.79 1.65
CA GLY A 223 -1.94 -10.23 0.60
C GLY A 223 -1.10 -9.40 -0.38
N ILE A 224 -1.23 -9.66 -1.67
CA ILE A 224 -0.45 -9.00 -2.71
C ILE A 224 -1.38 -8.53 -3.82
N ALA A 225 -1.41 -7.21 -4.06
CA ALA A 225 -1.93 -6.69 -5.31
C ALA A 225 -0.93 -7.01 -6.44
N THR A 226 -1.44 -7.42 -7.59
CA THR A 226 -0.59 -7.80 -8.74
C THR A 226 -0.16 -6.60 -9.55
N SER A 227 -0.87 -5.50 -9.42
CA SER A 227 -0.65 -4.29 -10.21
C SER A 227 -1.07 -3.04 -9.47
N ASN A 228 -0.66 -1.94 -10.05
CA ASN A 228 -1.09 -0.60 -9.71
C ASN A 228 -2.62 -0.51 -9.75
N PHE A 229 -3.25 0.08 -8.75
CA PHE A 229 -4.68 0.38 -8.64
C PHE A 229 -5.60 -0.55 -9.44
N CYS A 230 -6.04 -1.61 -8.83
CA CYS A 230 -6.92 -2.62 -9.45
C CYS A 230 -8.31 -2.06 -9.79
N GLY A 231 -8.36 -0.95 -10.47
CA GLY A 231 -9.61 -0.32 -10.90
C GLY A 231 -9.86 -0.42 -12.40
N PRO A 232 -11.11 -0.31 -12.83
CA PRO A 232 -11.47 -0.34 -14.24
C PRO A 232 -10.84 0.81 -15.05
N GLN A 233 -10.27 1.81 -14.40
CA GLN A 233 -9.51 2.88 -15.04
C GLN A 233 -8.21 2.41 -15.68
N PHE A 234 -7.70 1.23 -15.35
CA PHE A 234 -6.49 0.64 -15.93
C PHE A 234 -6.81 -0.47 -16.91
N VAL A 235 -7.63 -0.16 -17.89
CA VAL A 235 -8.14 -1.13 -18.88
C VAL A 235 -7.02 -1.86 -19.63
N GLY A 236 -5.89 -1.22 -19.88
CA GLY A 236 -4.71 -1.82 -20.51
C GLY A 236 -4.14 -2.99 -19.70
N MET A 237 -4.10 -2.87 -18.38
CA MET A 237 -3.71 -3.95 -17.46
C MET A 237 -4.82 -5.01 -17.34
N TRP A 238 -6.06 -4.60 -17.14
CA TRP A 238 -7.20 -5.50 -16.91
C TRP A 238 -7.55 -6.39 -18.09
N ARG A 239 -7.28 -5.97 -19.30
CA ARG A 239 -7.56 -6.76 -20.52
C ARG A 239 -6.66 -7.98 -20.63
N ASP A 240 -5.54 -8.01 -19.95
CA ASP A 240 -4.62 -9.15 -19.97
C ASP A 240 -4.99 -10.18 -18.89
N VAL A 241 -6.11 -10.86 -19.11
CA VAL A 241 -6.63 -11.88 -18.18
C VAL A 241 -5.60 -12.97 -17.90
N LYS A 242 -4.85 -13.39 -18.92
CA LYS A 242 -3.84 -14.45 -18.77
C LYS A 242 -2.73 -14.00 -17.82
N TRP A 243 -2.21 -12.78 -17.97
CA TRP A 243 -1.21 -12.22 -17.08
C TRP A 243 -1.69 -12.19 -15.62
N HIS A 244 -2.93 -11.73 -15.38
CA HIS A 244 -3.50 -11.71 -14.03
C HIS A 244 -3.67 -13.10 -13.44
N GLN A 245 -4.09 -14.10 -14.26
CA GLN A 245 -4.21 -15.48 -13.81
C GLN A 245 -2.85 -16.08 -13.45
N GLU A 246 -1.80 -15.81 -14.24
CA GLU A 246 -0.43 -16.23 -13.97
C GLU A 246 0.10 -15.64 -12.66
N MET A 247 -0.06 -14.34 -12.46
CA MET A 247 0.36 -13.68 -11.21
C MET A 247 -0.42 -14.20 -10.00
N THR A 248 -1.73 -14.38 -10.13
CA THR A 248 -2.56 -14.97 -9.07
C THR A 248 -2.14 -16.40 -8.72
N ALA A 249 -1.78 -17.19 -9.70
CA ALA A 249 -1.28 -18.56 -9.46
C ALA A 249 0.04 -18.55 -8.67
N ILE A 250 0.96 -17.62 -8.99
CA ILE A 250 2.21 -17.44 -8.25
C ILE A 250 1.93 -17.06 -6.80
N ILE A 251 1.03 -16.10 -6.56
CA ILE A 251 0.67 -15.67 -5.20
C ILE A 251 0.08 -16.85 -4.41
N LYS A 252 -0.87 -17.60 -5.00
CA LYS A 252 -1.52 -18.72 -4.34
C LYS A 252 -0.59 -19.91 -4.05
N SER A 253 0.49 -20.06 -4.82
CA SER A 253 1.48 -21.11 -4.61
C SER A 253 2.64 -20.69 -3.71
N ALA A 254 2.69 -19.43 -3.26
CA ALA A 254 3.75 -18.93 -2.40
C ALA A 254 3.63 -19.52 -0.99
N GLU A 255 4.77 -19.91 -0.43
CA GLU A 255 4.85 -20.36 0.95
C GLU A 255 5.08 -19.15 1.87
N LEU A 256 4.34 -19.12 2.97
CA LEU A 256 4.54 -18.09 4.01
C LEU A 256 5.70 -18.48 4.92
N ASP A 257 6.46 -17.48 5.36
CA ASP A 257 7.56 -17.67 6.30
C ASP A 257 7.03 -18.19 7.65
N GLU A 258 7.73 -19.14 8.26
CA GLU A 258 7.34 -19.75 9.53
C GLU A 258 7.18 -18.71 10.65
N SER A 259 7.94 -17.61 10.62
CA SER A 259 7.86 -16.55 11.62
C SER A 259 6.48 -15.89 11.71
N ILE A 260 5.69 -15.93 10.65
CA ILE A 260 4.32 -15.39 10.63
C ILE A 260 3.24 -16.47 10.73
N THR A 261 3.54 -17.74 10.53
CA THR A 261 2.55 -18.84 10.59
C THR A 261 2.44 -19.48 11.96
N ILE A 262 3.53 -19.61 12.71
CA ILE A 262 3.58 -20.41 13.94
C ILE A 262 3.07 -19.66 15.17
N ASN A 263 3.26 -18.35 15.27
CA ASN A 263 2.95 -17.57 16.48
C ASN A 263 2.13 -16.29 16.22
N ASN A 264 1.48 -16.17 15.08
CA ASN A 264 0.81 -14.92 14.73
C ASN A 264 -0.71 -15.12 14.75
N GLU A 265 -1.38 -14.67 15.82
CA GLU A 265 -2.83 -14.67 15.94
C GLU A 265 -3.51 -13.97 14.77
N ILE A 266 -2.84 -13.02 14.14
CA ILE A 266 -3.34 -12.24 13.01
C ILE A 266 -3.33 -13.05 11.73
N ALA A 267 -2.24 -13.78 11.46
CA ALA A 267 -2.19 -14.73 10.34
C ALA A 267 -3.30 -15.79 10.50
N ALA A 268 -3.52 -16.29 11.72
CA ALA A 268 -4.61 -17.21 12.01
C ALA A 268 -6.00 -16.57 11.77
N LYS A 269 -6.18 -15.31 12.12
CA LYS A 269 -7.42 -14.57 11.86
C LYS A 269 -7.66 -14.35 10.36
N LEU A 270 -6.61 -14.00 9.60
CA LEU A 270 -6.69 -13.84 8.14
C LEU A 270 -7.02 -15.17 7.46
N LEU A 271 -6.33 -16.25 7.82
CA LEU A 271 -6.56 -17.59 7.26
C LEU A 271 -7.98 -18.14 7.54
N LYS A 272 -8.60 -17.72 8.64
CA LYS A 272 -10.01 -18.08 8.91
C LYS A 272 -11.01 -17.35 8.03
N ARG A 273 -10.61 -16.25 7.39
CA ARG A 273 -11.46 -15.43 6.51
C ARG A 273 -11.28 -15.78 5.02
N LEU A 274 -10.25 -16.52 4.67
CA LEU A 274 -10.00 -17.06 3.34
C LEU A 274 -10.71 -18.41 3.15
#